data_3d267865aa139e686d669872c9d14139
#
_entry.id   3d267865aa139e686d669872c9d14139
#
_cell.length_a   1.000
_cell.length_b   1.000
_cell.length_c   1.000
_cell.angle_alpha   90.00
_cell.angle_beta   90.00
_cell.angle_gamma   90.00
#
_symmetry.space_group_name_H-M   'P 1'
#
loop_
_entity.id
_entity.type
_entity.pdbx_description
1 polymer ?
#
loop_
_entity_poly.entity_id
_entity_poly.type
_entity_poly.pdbx_seq_one_letter_code
_entity_poly.pdbx_strand_id
1 'polypeptide(L)'
;MGLFTNHEKKVIAELCKKSEAISNDISKEINELLDDLKTEYEENKIVLKEFNAFVNELEQKLSPQDVERLHSFSSRLYKVKRCAKKGVEAMRELARDQRKATNETLREYQEYLYF
;
A
#
# COMPACT_ATOMS: atom_id res chain seq x y z
N MET A 1 35.65 -16.00 -21.29
CA MET A 1 35.59 -14.60 -21.75
C MET A 1 34.20 -14.03 -21.49
N GLY A 2 34.11 -12.85 -20.90
CA GLY A 2 32.82 -12.17 -20.69
C GLY A 2 32.29 -11.58 -22.01
N LEU A 3 30.96 -11.45 -22.08
CA LEU A 3 30.28 -10.81 -23.22
C LEU A 3 30.52 -9.31 -23.29
N PHE A 4 31.00 -8.69 -22.21
CA PHE A 4 31.16 -7.25 -22.07
C PHE A 4 32.62 -6.86 -21.87
N THR A 5 33.01 -5.71 -22.40
CA THR A 5 34.29 -5.06 -22.09
C THR A 5 34.30 -4.53 -20.65
N ASN A 6 35.47 -4.19 -20.13
CA ASN A 6 35.61 -3.60 -18.80
C ASN A 6 34.84 -2.27 -18.68
N HIS A 7 34.81 -1.46 -19.74
CA HIS A 7 34.04 -0.23 -19.79
C HIS A 7 32.54 -0.50 -19.73
N GLU A 8 32.04 -1.44 -20.52
CA GLU A 8 30.65 -1.83 -20.53
C GLU A 8 30.19 -2.39 -19.18
N LYS A 9 31.02 -3.25 -18.54
CA LYS A 9 30.76 -3.76 -17.19
C LYS A 9 30.62 -2.65 -16.16
N LYS A 10 31.46 -1.61 -16.25
CA LYS A 10 31.42 -0.45 -15.38
C LYS A 10 30.12 0.33 -15.56
N VAL A 11 29.68 0.56 -16.80
CA VAL A 11 28.40 1.22 -17.12
C VAL A 11 27.22 0.43 -16.58
N ILE A 12 27.21 -0.89 -16.77
CA ILE A 12 26.16 -1.78 -16.25
C ILE A 12 26.13 -1.72 -14.72
N ALA A 13 27.28 -1.75 -14.05
CA ALA A 13 27.34 -1.66 -12.59
C ALA A 13 26.78 -0.32 -12.07
N GLU A 14 27.08 0.79 -12.74
CA GLU A 14 26.52 2.10 -12.40
C GLU A 14 25.02 2.16 -12.59
N LEU A 15 24.51 1.60 -13.68
CA LEU A 15 23.06 1.49 -13.94
C LEU A 15 22.36 0.62 -12.88
N CYS A 16 22.97 -0.48 -12.48
CA CYS A 16 22.44 -1.32 -11.40
C CYS A 16 22.34 -0.56 -10.08
N LYS A 17 23.37 0.21 -9.72
CA LYS A 17 23.36 1.04 -8.51
C LYS A 17 22.26 2.10 -8.54
N LYS A 18 22.08 2.77 -9.67
CA LYS A 18 21.02 3.76 -9.87
C LYS A 18 19.65 3.12 -9.77
N SER A 19 19.44 1.98 -10.41
CA SER A 19 18.17 1.25 -10.37
C SER A 19 17.85 0.78 -8.96
N GLU A 20 18.84 0.29 -8.22
CA GLU A 20 18.68 -0.11 -6.82
C GLU A 20 18.29 1.08 -5.93
N ALA A 21 18.96 2.23 -6.09
CA ALA A 21 18.64 3.44 -5.34
C ALA A 21 17.20 3.92 -5.61
N ILE A 22 16.78 3.95 -6.88
CA ILE A 22 15.42 4.32 -7.28
C ILE A 22 14.40 3.34 -6.68
N SER A 23 14.68 2.04 -6.76
CA SER A 23 13.80 1.01 -6.20
C SER A 23 13.67 1.15 -4.68
N ASN A 24 14.76 1.44 -3.98
CA ASN A 24 14.75 1.66 -2.52
C ASN A 24 13.94 2.91 -2.16
N ASP A 25 14.05 3.99 -2.92
CA ASP A 25 13.27 5.21 -2.71
C ASP A 25 11.78 4.96 -2.94
N ILE A 26 11.41 4.25 -4.00
CA ILE A 26 10.02 3.86 -4.28
C ILE A 26 9.47 2.97 -3.16
N SER A 27 10.23 1.99 -2.71
CA SER A 27 9.84 1.10 -1.62
C SER A 27 9.62 1.87 -0.31
N LYS A 28 10.47 2.85 -0.03
CA LYS A 28 10.34 3.71 1.14
C LYS A 28 9.05 4.53 1.08
N GLU A 29 8.76 5.17 -0.05
CA GLU A 29 7.54 5.95 -0.26
C GLU A 29 6.29 5.09 -0.13
N ILE A 30 6.30 3.90 -0.72
CA ILE A 30 5.17 2.94 -0.62
C ILE A 30 4.96 2.53 0.84
N ASN A 31 6.03 2.24 1.58
CA ASN A 31 5.93 1.84 2.97
C ASN A 31 5.41 2.97 3.87
N GLU A 32 5.86 4.19 3.64
CA GLU A 32 5.35 5.37 4.37
C GLU A 32 3.86 5.57 4.11
N LEU A 33 3.42 5.45 2.85
CA LEU A 33 2.01 5.56 2.48
C LEU A 33 1.18 4.43 3.09
N LEU A 34 1.70 3.21 3.10
CA LEU A 34 1.05 2.06 3.73
C LEU A 34 0.87 2.26 5.23
N ASP A 35 1.87 2.78 5.92
CA ASP A 35 1.80 3.06 7.35
C ASP A 35 0.74 4.13 7.65
N ASP A 36 0.67 5.19 6.86
CA ASP A 36 -0.33 6.24 6.99
C ASP A 36 -1.74 5.69 6.74
N LEU A 37 -1.93 4.93 5.67
CA LEU A 37 -3.22 4.30 5.35
C LEU A 37 -3.67 3.32 6.43
N LYS A 38 -2.74 2.55 6.98
CA LYS A 38 -3.02 1.61 8.06
C LYS A 38 -3.46 2.34 9.33
N THR A 39 -2.78 3.42 9.69
CA THR A 39 -3.12 4.25 10.84
C THR A 39 -4.53 4.83 10.69
N GLU A 40 -4.83 5.44 9.54
CA GLU A 40 -6.15 5.99 9.24
C GLU A 40 -7.24 4.91 9.24
N TYR A 41 -6.93 3.74 8.71
CA TYR A 41 -7.86 2.62 8.71
C TYR A 41 -8.20 2.17 10.13
N GLU A 42 -7.21 2.05 11.02
CA GLU A 42 -7.43 1.65 12.42
C GLU A 42 -8.21 2.72 13.19
N GLU A 43 -7.92 4.00 12.98
CA GLU A 43 -8.67 5.11 13.58
C GLU A 43 -10.12 5.12 13.09
N ASN A 44 -10.37 4.96 11.81
CA ASN A 44 -11.71 4.88 11.23
C ASN A 44 -12.51 3.71 11.80
N LYS A 45 -11.87 2.59 12.03
CA LYS A 45 -12.50 1.41 12.62
C LYS A 45 -13.04 1.72 14.03
N ILE A 46 -12.29 2.46 14.82
CA ILE A 46 -12.68 2.88 16.17
C ILE A 46 -13.84 3.88 16.08
N VAL A 47 -13.72 4.90 15.23
CA VAL A 47 -14.77 5.91 15.03
C VAL A 47 -16.09 5.28 14.58
N LEU A 48 -16.04 4.31 13.67
CA LEU A 48 -17.24 3.61 13.21
C LEU A 48 -17.92 2.82 14.33
N LYS A 49 -17.16 2.20 15.22
CA LYS A 49 -17.71 1.53 16.39
C LYS A 49 -18.40 2.50 17.33
N GLU A 50 -17.76 3.61 17.63
CA GLU A 50 -18.33 4.67 18.48
C GLU A 50 -19.58 5.28 17.86
N PHE A 51 -19.54 5.54 16.55
CA PHE A 51 -20.68 6.07 15.80
C PHE A 51 -21.88 5.13 15.85
N ASN A 52 -21.67 3.84 15.63
CA ASN A 52 -22.75 2.84 15.70
C ASN A 52 -23.34 2.72 17.11
N ALA A 53 -22.49 2.72 18.13
CA ALA A 53 -22.94 2.72 19.51
C ALA A 53 -23.80 3.96 19.81
N PHE A 54 -23.36 5.13 19.35
CA PHE A 54 -24.12 6.37 19.51
C PHE A 54 -25.46 6.35 18.76
N VAL A 55 -25.50 5.84 17.54
CA VAL A 55 -26.74 5.67 16.77
C VAL A 55 -27.71 4.76 17.51
N ASN A 56 -27.23 3.64 18.08
CA ASN A 56 -28.06 2.73 18.85
C ASN A 56 -28.63 3.39 20.10
N GLU A 57 -27.87 4.23 20.78
CA GLU A 57 -28.36 5.00 21.92
C GLU A 57 -29.46 5.98 21.52
N LEU A 58 -29.38 6.56 20.33
CA LEU A 58 -30.33 7.55 19.84
C LEU A 58 -31.59 6.94 19.22
N GLU A 59 -31.59 5.66 18.88
CA GLU A 59 -32.73 5.02 18.19
C GLU A 59 -34.09 5.24 18.86
N GLN A 60 -34.13 5.25 20.18
CA GLN A 60 -35.38 5.47 20.94
C GLN A 60 -35.79 6.94 21.00
N LYS A 61 -34.87 7.87 20.72
CA LYS A 61 -35.10 9.32 20.81
C LYS A 61 -35.38 9.97 19.46
N LEU A 62 -35.13 9.28 18.37
CA LEU A 62 -35.28 9.77 17.01
C LEU A 62 -36.50 9.19 16.34
N SER A 63 -37.00 9.89 15.31
CA SER A 63 -38.05 9.35 14.45
C SER A 63 -37.51 8.11 13.68
N PRO A 64 -38.40 7.17 13.31
CA PRO A 64 -37.98 6.03 12.47
C PRO A 64 -37.32 6.42 11.17
N GLN A 65 -37.71 7.55 10.57
CA GLN A 65 -37.10 8.05 9.36
C GLN A 65 -35.67 8.53 9.57
N ASP A 66 -35.38 9.19 10.70
CA ASP A 66 -34.04 9.66 11.04
C ASP A 66 -33.13 8.48 11.38
N VAL A 67 -33.65 7.48 12.08
CA VAL A 67 -32.93 6.22 12.36
C VAL A 67 -32.53 5.53 11.05
N GLU A 68 -33.43 5.42 10.10
CA GLU A 68 -33.17 4.82 8.79
C GLU A 68 -32.08 5.59 8.02
N ARG A 69 -32.12 6.92 8.05
CA ARG A 69 -31.07 7.76 7.44
C ARG A 69 -29.71 7.53 8.09
N LEU A 70 -29.65 7.45 9.43
CA LEU A 70 -28.41 7.18 10.15
C LEU A 70 -27.84 5.80 9.80
N HIS A 71 -28.69 4.78 9.70
CA HIS A 71 -28.27 3.45 9.26
C HIS A 71 -27.77 3.44 7.82
N SER A 72 -28.37 4.24 6.94
CA SER A 72 -27.90 4.42 5.57
C SER A 72 -26.50 5.03 5.53
N PHE A 73 -26.23 6.07 6.31
CA PHE A 73 -24.90 6.65 6.43
C PHE A 73 -23.88 5.65 7.00
N SER A 74 -24.26 4.94 8.03
CA SER A 74 -23.42 3.89 8.62
C SER A 74 -23.03 2.83 7.58
N SER A 75 -23.99 2.36 6.78
CA SER A 75 -23.73 1.41 5.71
C SER A 75 -22.75 1.93 4.67
N ARG A 76 -22.85 3.20 4.30
CA ARG A 76 -21.92 3.86 3.36
C ARG A 76 -20.51 3.96 3.95
N LEU A 77 -20.39 4.30 5.23
CA LEU A 77 -19.12 4.37 5.94
C LEU A 77 -18.44 2.99 6.01
N TYR A 78 -19.20 1.92 6.19
CA TYR A 78 -18.68 0.56 6.14
C TYR A 78 -18.17 0.17 4.75
N LYS A 79 -18.80 0.66 3.68
CA LYS A 79 -18.32 0.42 2.32
C LYS A 79 -16.98 1.11 2.09
N VAL A 80 -16.82 2.34 2.56
CA VAL A 80 -15.55 3.08 2.49
C VAL A 80 -14.46 2.32 3.24
N LYS A 81 -14.76 1.82 4.45
CA LYS A 81 -13.84 1.01 5.25
C LYS A 81 -13.38 -0.24 4.49
N ARG A 82 -14.30 -0.96 3.86
CA ARG A 82 -13.97 -2.16 3.07
C ARG A 82 -13.10 -1.84 1.88
N CYS A 83 -13.39 -0.74 1.17
CA CYS A 83 -12.57 -0.27 0.06
C CYS A 83 -11.17 0.12 0.52
N ALA A 84 -11.05 0.81 1.65
CA ALA A 84 -9.75 1.18 2.22
C ALA A 84 -8.92 -0.06 2.58
N LYS A 85 -9.55 -1.08 3.17
CA LYS A 85 -8.89 -2.36 3.47
C LYS A 85 -8.35 -3.03 2.22
N LYS A 86 -9.17 -3.12 1.17
CA LYS A 86 -8.76 -3.69 -0.12
C LYS A 86 -7.62 -2.89 -0.75
N GLY A 87 -7.67 -1.56 -0.65
CA GLY A 87 -6.61 -0.68 -1.13
C GLY A 87 -5.27 -0.92 -0.42
N VAL A 88 -5.28 -1.07 0.90
CA VAL A 88 -4.08 -1.40 1.68
C VAL A 88 -3.51 -2.76 1.27
N GLU A 89 -4.35 -3.77 1.13
CA GLU A 89 -3.93 -5.10 0.69
C GLU A 89 -3.34 -5.07 -0.72
N ALA A 90 -3.97 -4.37 -1.66
CA ALA A 90 -3.48 -4.22 -3.03
C ALA A 90 -2.12 -3.49 -3.08
N MET A 91 -1.93 -2.45 -2.27
CA MET A 91 -0.66 -1.74 -2.19
C MET A 91 0.46 -2.60 -1.60
N ARG A 92 0.15 -3.46 -0.63
CA ARG A 92 1.12 -4.42 -0.08
C ARG A 92 1.59 -5.41 -1.13
N GLU A 93 0.66 -5.94 -1.93
CA GLU A 93 0.98 -6.84 -3.02
C GLU A 93 1.83 -6.14 -4.08
N LEU A 94 1.46 -4.92 -4.46
CA LEU A 94 2.20 -4.12 -5.42
C LEU A 94 3.64 -3.85 -4.94
N ALA A 95 3.82 -3.50 -3.68
CA ALA A 95 5.13 -3.27 -3.09
C ALA A 95 5.99 -4.54 -3.11
N ARG A 96 5.37 -5.69 -2.80
CA ARG A 96 6.03 -6.99 -2.83
C ARG A 96 6.47 -7.37 -4.25
N ASP A 97 5.57 -7.22 -5.22
CA ASP A 97 5.82 -7.56 -6.62
C ASP A 97 6.89 -6.64 -7.22
N GLN A 98 6.84 -5.35 -6.93
CA GLN A 98 7.84 -4.38 -7.36
C GLN A 98 9.24 -4.73 -6.82
N ARG A 99 9.34 -5.09 -5.55
CA ARG A 99 10.60 -5.48 -4.92
C ARG A 99 11.15 -6.76 -5.53
N LYS A 100 10.29 -7.75 -5.75
CA LYS A 100 10.65 -9.02 -6.38
C LYS A 100 11.15 -8.81 -7.81
N ALA A 101 10.43 -8.05 -8.62
CA ALA A 101 10.82 -7.74 -10.00
C ALA A 101 12.16 -7.00 -10.07
N THR A 102 12.38 -6.03 -9.19
CA THR A 102 13.66 -5.32 -9.13
C THR A 102 14.81 -6.24 -8.74
N ASN A 103 14.63 -7.09 -7.75
CA ASN A 103 15.66 -8.03 -7.30
C ASN A 103 16.01 -9.04 -8.40
N GLU A 104 15.04 -9.52 -9.15
CA GLU A 104 15.25 -10.43 -10.28
C GLU A 104 16.06 -9.74 -11.39
N THR A 105 15.71 -8.51 -11.75
CA THR A 105 16.42 -7.72 -12.76
C THR A 105 17.86 -7.44 -12.34
N LEU A 106 18.09 -7.04 -11.09
CA LEU A 106 19.44 -6.81 -10.56
C LEU A 106 20.28 -8.08 -10.56
N ARG A 107 19.66 -9.21 -10.22
CA ARG A 107 20.35 -10.51 -10.27
C ARG A 107 20.81 -10.85 -11.68
N GLU A 108 19.96 -10.67 -12.68
CA GLU A 108 20.32 -10.90 -14.08
C GLU A 108 21.48 -10.02 -14.51
N TYR A 109 21.48 -8.73 -14.19
CA TYR A 109 22.58 -7.83 -14.50
C TYR A 109 23.88 -8.21 -13.78
N GLN A 110 23.79 -8.65 -12.54
CA GLN A 110 24.95 -9.13 -11.78
C GLN A 110 25.55 -10.40 -12.40
N GLU A 111 24.73 -11.30 -12.90
CA GLU A 111 25.19 -12.48 -13.62
C GLU A 111 26.01 -12.11 -14.84
N TYR A 112 25.58 -11.11 -15.63
CA TYR A 112 26.35 -10.61 -16.77
C TYR A 112 27.68 -9.97 -16.37
N LEU A 113 27.78 -9.36 -15.20
CA LEU A 113 29.01 -8.73 -14.71
C LEU A 113 30.09 -9.73 -14.31
N TYR A 114 29.71 -10.94 -13.90
CA TYR A 114 30.61 -11.96 -13.37
C TYR A 114 30.91 -13.09 -14.36
N PHE A 115 30.30 -13.07 -15.49
CA PHE A 115 30.62 -13.98 -16.60
C PHE A 115 31.80 -13.46 -17.47
#